data_57278733c943ee22c34b98108d111f03
#
_entry.id   57278733c943ee22c34b98108d111f03
#
_cell.length_a   1.000
_cell.length_b   1.000
_cell.length_c   1.000
_cell.angle_alpha   90.00
_cell.angle_beta   90.00
_cell.angle_gamma   90.00
#
_symmetry.space_group_name_H-M   'P 1'
#
loop_
_entity.id
_entity.type
_entity.pdbx_description
1 polymer ?
#
loop_
_entity_poly.entity_id
_entity_poly.type
_entity_poly.pdbx_seq_one_letter_code
_entity_poly.pdbx_strand_id
1 'polypeptide(L)'
;MNNLLARHIAEARSALASRRSFNKVFGIGGHKTGTTTLADVFTLCGLKVGNQVEGELTSYSARRGDYSKLIAYVQNADAFQDSPFAESEVFIALDALFPNSRFILTVRDPEDWFRSQMRFTAKRFGLADGNQITKEHIQQDQYIFRGYCAEAHAYAFLMRTPDYKFHSSFDVGEDAIEWEKLFNKDEYIRAYLTRNESIRRFFRGRPHQLLEIDMTTAETIENIAEFLGLPESLSKVPMPHANKT
;
A
#
# COMPACT_ATOMS: atom_id res chain seq x y z
N MET A 1 -25.06 4.36 9.69
CA MET A 1 -24.04 5.39 9.37
C MET A 1 -24.61 6.72 9.80
N ASN A 2 -23.88 7.49 10.62
CA ASN A 2 -24.42 8.71 11.24
C ASN A 2 -24.75 9.73 10.13
N ASN A 3 -25.89 10.40 10.20
CA ASN A 3 -26.39 11.32 9.15
C ASN A 3 -25.38 12.45 8.81
N LEU A 4 -24.61 12.89 9.83
CA LEU A 4 -23.55 13.89 9.69
C LEU A 4 -22.39 13.39 8.79
N LEU A 5 -21.97 12.14 8.95
CA LEU A 5 -20.89 11.56 8.17
C LEU A 5 -21.28 11.39 6.69
N ALA A 6 -22.51 10.92 6.43
CA ALA A 6 -23.01 10.79 5.07
C ALA A 6 -23.10 12.17 4.35
N ARG A 7 -23.53 13.20 5.08
CA ARG A 7 -23.57 14.58 4.57
C ARG A 7 -22.16 15.09 4.26
N HIS A 8 -21.20 14.91 5.18
CA HIS A 8 -19.81 15.30 4.98
C HIS A 8 -19.21 14.65 3.71
N ILE A 9 -19.38 13.33 3.54
CA ILE A 9 -18.89 12.61 2.35
C ILE A 9 -19.53 13.15 1.07
N ALA A 10 -20.81 13.48 1.09
CA ALA A 10 -21.51 14.07 -0.05
C ALA A 10 -20.95 15.46 -0.42
N GLU A 11 -20.70 16.30 0.58
CA GLU A 11 -20.09 17.63 0.41
C GLU A 11 -18.65 17.51 -0.15
N ALA A 12 -17.84 16.58 0.40
CA ALA A 12 -16.49 16.32 -0.10
C ALA A 12 -16.51 15.85 -1.56
N ARG A 13 -17.42 14.94 -1.91
CA ARG A 13 -17.60 14.47 -3.29
C ARG A 13 -17.99 15.59 -4.25
N SER A 14 -18.88 16.46 -3.85
CA SER A 14 -19.28 17.64 -4.64
C SER A 14 -18.10 18.59 -4.85
N ALA A 15 -17.32 18.86 -3.80
CA ALA A 15 -16.13 19.70 -3.88
C ALA A 15 -15.06 19.09 -4.82
N LEU A 16 -14.83 17.79 -4.74
CA LEU A 16 -13.93 17.10 -5.68
C LEU A 16 -14.42 17.21 -7.12
N ALA A 17 -15.70 16.96 -7.36
CA ALA A 17 -16.27 17.01 -8.72
C ALA A 17 -16.05 18.37 -9.39
N SER A 18 -16.03 19.47 -8.62
CA SER A 18 -15.84 20.82 -9.13
C SER A 18 -14.38 21.30 -9.20
N ARG A 19 -13.47 20.69 -8.43
CA ARG A 19 -12.09 21.17 -8.22
C ARG A 19 -10.99 20.17 -8.54
N ARG A 20 -11.34 18.90 -8.78
CA ARG A 20 -10.38 17.84 -9.00
C ARG A 20 -9.45 18.14 -10.17
N SER A 21 -8.16 18.25 -9.87
CA SER A 21 -7.08 18.51 -10.81
C SER A 21 -6.17 17.31 -11.03
N PHE A 22 -6.55 16.13 -10.54
CA PHE A 22 -5.77 14.88 -10.63
C PHE A 22 -6.61 13.73 -11.19
N ASN A 23 -5.94 12.71 -11.72
CA ASN A 23 -6.60 11.51 -12.29
C ASN A 23 -7.01 10.54 -11.17
N LYS A 24 -6.05 9.91 -10.51
CA LYS A 24 -6.25 8.90 -9.46
C LYS A 24 -5.46 9.27 -8.20
N VAL A 25 -5.76 8.60 -7.08
CA VAL A 25 -4.96 8.68 -5.85
C VAL A 25 -4.48 7.28 -5.49
N PHE A 26 -3.18 7.12 -5.31
CA PHE A 26 -2.56 5.85 -4.97
C PHE A 26 -1.84 5.94 -3.63
N GLY A 27 -2.30 5.17 -2.64
CA GLY A 27 -1.57 4.89 -1.42
C GLY A 27 -0.49 3.86 -1.70
N ILE A 28 0.76 4.29 -1.75
CA ILE A 28 1.92 3.49 -2.15
C ILE A 28 2.86 3.15 -0.99
N GLY A 29 2.49 3.48 0.24
CA GLY A 29 3.20 3.05 1.44
C GLY A 29 3.15 1.54 1.64
N GLY A 30 4.13 0.99 2.34
CA GLY A 30 4.20 -0.44 2.65
C GLY A 30 3.02 -0.92 3.49
N HIS A 31 2.76 -2.23 3.45
CA HIS A 31 1.80 -2.84 4.37
C HIS A 31 2.12 -2.45 5.83
N LYS A 32 1.12 -2.38 6.69
CA LYS A 32 1.26 -2.05 8.12
C LYS A 32 1.70 -0.61 8.44
N THR A 33 1.64 0.29 7.46
CA THR A 33 1.85 1.74 7.64
C THR A 33 0.54 2.52 7.79
N GLY A 34 -0.60 1.85 8.01
CA GLY A 34 -1.91 2.48 8.17
C GLY A 34 -2.77 2.52 6.90
N THR A 35 -2.55 1.61 5.96
CA THR A 35 -3.27 1.52 4.68
C THR A 35 -4.79 1.42 4.83
N THR A 36 -5.28 0.67 5.84
CA THR A 36 -6.73 0.59 6.13
C THR A 36 -7.30 1.96 6.55
N THR A 37 -6.61 2.66 7.44
CA THR A 37 -7.00 4.02 7.86
C THR A 37 -6.97 4.99 6.68
N LEU A 38 -5.98 4.85 5.78
CA LEU A 38 -5.91 5.64 4.56
C LEU A 38 -7.14 5.44 3.66
N ALA A 39 -7.63 4.20 3.51
CA ALA A 39 -8.85 3.90 2.76
C ALA A 39 -10.08 4.61 3.36
N ASP A 40 -10.18 4.63 4.69
CA ASP A 40 -11.25 5.35 5.39
C ASP A 40 -11.15 6.87 5.16
N VAL A 41 -9.92 7.41 5.20
CA VAL A 41 -9.68 8.83 4.91
C VAL A 41 -10.04 9.17 3.45
N PHE A 42 -9.68 8.33 2.49
CA PHE A 42 -10.12 8.52 1.10
C PHE A 42 -11.64 8.58 0.97
N THR A 43 -12.35 7.71 1.69
CA THR A 43 -13.81 7.72 1.73
C THR A 43 -14.36 9.02 2.32
N LEU A 44 -13.77 9.50 3.43
CA LEU A 44 -14.11 10.79 4.05
C LEU A 44 -13.86 11.97 3.10
N CYS A 45 -12.81 11.90 2.32
CA CYS A 45 -12.50 12.87 1.26
C CYS A 45 -13.44 12.76 0.04
N GLY A 46 -14.44 11.89 0.05
CA GLY A 46 -15.44 11.74 -1.02
C GLY A 46 -14.98 10.90 -2.22
N LEU A 47 -13.80 10.28 -2.16
CA LEU A 47 -13.28 9.41 -3.21
C LEU A 47 -13.97 8.03 -3.18
N LYS A 48 -14.21 7.45 -4.36
CA LYS A 48 -14.58 6.05 -4.49
C LYS A 48 -13.32 5.21 -4.32
N VAL A 49 -13.25 4.43 -3.25
CA VAL A 49 -12.12 3.53 -2.95
C VAL A 49 -12.29 2.20 -3.68
N GLY A 50 -11.22 1.70 -4.28
CA GLY A 50 -11.19 0.39 -4.93
C GLY A 50 -11.35 -0.76 -3.92
N ASN A 51 -11.95 -1.86 -4.34
CA ASN A 51 -12.07 -3.06 -3.51
C ASN A 51 -10.70 -3.71 -3.32
N GLN A 52 -10.26 -3.87 -2.07
CA GLN A 52 -8.91 -4.38 -1.76
C GLN A 52 -8.70 -5.80 -2.28
N VAL A 53 -9.66 -6.70 -2.11
CA VAL A 53 -9.54 -8.09 -2.56
C VAL A 53 -9.39 -8.18 -4.09
N GLU A 54 -10.16 -7.39 -4.82
CA GLU A 54 -10.01 -7.29 -6.28
C GLU A 54 -8.63 -6.76 -6.67
N GLY A 55 -8.11 -5.76 -5.94
CA GLY A 55 -6.76 -5.24 -6.13
C GLY A 55 -5.70 -6.32 -5.91
N GLU A 56 -5.77 -7.03 -4.79
CA GLU A 56 -4.84 -8.09 -4.44
C GLU A 56 -4.80 -9.23 -5.48
N LEU A 57 -5.94 -9.55 -6.11
CA LEU A 57 -6.00 -10.52 -7.21
C LEU A 57 -5.23 -10.08 -8.46
N THR A 58 -4.93 -8.79 -8.61
CA THR A 58 -4.11 -8.28 -9.72
C THR A 58 -2.61 -8.39 -9.46
N SER A 59 -2.20 -8.61 -8.20
CA SER A 59 -0.79 -8.61 -7.78
C SER A 59 0.05 -9.63 -8.54
N TYR A 60 -0.49 -10.81 -8.78
CA TYR A 60 0.22 -11.88 -9.48
C TYR A 60 0.69 -11.46 -10.88
N SER A 61 -0.21 -10.90 -11.68
CA SER A 61 0.12 -10.44 -13.03
C SER A 61 0.98 -9.18 -13.01
N ALA A 62 0.69 -8.25 -12.08
CA ALA A 62 1.43 -7.00 -11.96
C ALA A 62 2.91 -7.23 -11.59
N ARG A 63 3.22 -8.19 -10.68
CA ARG A 63 4.59 -8.57 -10.35
C ARG A 63 5.38 -9.12 -11.55
N ARG A 64 4.69 -9.67 -12.54
CA ARG A 64 5.27 -10.20 -13.79
C ARG A 64 5.27 -9.19 -14.94
N GLY A 65 4.92 -7.93 -14.66
CA GLY A 65 4.90 -6.87 -15.66
C GLY A 65 3.65 -6.86 -16.55
N ASP A 66 2.68 -7.76 -16.32
CA ASP A 66 1.36 -7.69 -16.97
C ASP A 66 0.41 -6.83 -16.14
N TYR A 67 0.25 -5.60 -16.55
CA TYR A 67 -0.62 -4.62 -15.89
C TYR A 67 -2.05 -4.60 -16.44
N SER A 68 -2.44 -5.48 -17.37
CA SER A 68 -3.74 -5.44 -18.02
C SER A 68 -4.92 -5.53 -17.05
N LYS A 69 -4.84 -6.46 -16.08
CA LYS A 69 -5.85 -6.60 -15.03
C LYS A 69 -5.86 -5.42 -14.05
N LEU A 70 -4.66 -4.92 -13.69
CA LEU A 70 -4.53 -3.76 -12.82
C LEU A 70 -5.14 -2.51 -13.47
N ILE A 71 -4.89 -2.27 -14.75
CA ILE A 71 -5.48 -1.16 -15.50
C ILE A 71 -7.01 -1.23 -15.47
N ALA A 72 -7.58 -2.40 -15.79
CA ALA A 72 -9.02 -2.59 -15.76
C ALA A 72 -9.63 -2.34 -14.37
N TYR A 73 -8.96 -2.81 -13.32
CA TYR A 73 -9.37 -2.58 -11.92
C TYR A 73 -9.31 -1.09 -11.56
N VAL A 74 -8.22 -0.40 -11.88
CA VAL A 74 -8.02 1.03 -11.55
C VAL A 74 -9.02 1.95 -12.25
N GLN A 75 -9.58 1.55 -13.38
CA GLN A 75 -10.62 2.34 -14.06
C GLN A 75 -11.90 2.47 -13.23
N ASN A 76 -12.17 1.55 -12.32
CA ASN A 76 -13.45 1.46 -11.62
C ASN A 76 -13.57 2.27 -10.33
N ALA A 77 -12.49 2.92 -9.86
CA ALA A 77 -12.49 3.73 -8.64
C ALA A 77 -11.57 4.94 -8.76
N ASP A 78 -11.54 5.79 -7.72
CA ASP A 78 -10.77 7.03 -7.66
C ASP A 78 -9.49 6.88 -6.87
N ALA A 79 -9.52 6.07 -5.80
CA ALA A 79 -8.44 5.92 -4.84
C ALA A 79 -8.16 4.46 -4.51
N PHE A 80 -6.91 4.15 -4.27
CA PHE A 80 -6.42 2.78 -4.08
C PHE A 80 -5.33 2.75 -3.02
N GLN A 81 -5.22 1.64 -2.32
CA GLN A 81 -4.18 1.42 -1.32
C GLN A 81 -3.87 -0.08 -1.18
N ASP A 82 -2.82 -0.41 -0.42
CA ASP A 82 -2.38 -1.79 -0.15
C ASP A 82 -1.89 -2.53 -1.41
N SER A 83 -1.93 -3.86 -1.47
CA SER A 83 -1.50 -4.61 -2.66
C SER A 83 -2.42 -4.38 -3.86
N PRO A 84 -1.86 -4.25 -5.08
CA PRO A 84 -0.44 -4.29 -5.46
C PRO A 84 0.30 -2.95 -5.32
N PHE A 85 -0.38 -1.87 -4.93
CA PHE A 85 0.17 -0.51 -4.90
C PHE A 85 1.30 -0.34 -3.88
N ALA A 86 1.24 -1.11 -2.78
CA ALA A 86 2.26 -1.16 -1.73
C ALA A 86 3.51 -1.98 -2.12
N GLU A 87 3.52 -2.61 -3.32
CA GLU A 87 4.52 -3.57 -3.69
C GLU A 87 5.57 -2.99 -4.65
N SER A 88 6.82 -3.44 -4.50
CA SER A 88 7.94 -3.14 -5.42
C SER A 88 7.91 -1.74 -6.04
N GLU A 89 8.19 -1.64 -7.32
CA GLU A 89 8.25 -0.41 -8.10
C GLU A 89 6.96 -0.16 -8.93
N VAL A 90 5.81 -0.75 -8.51
CA VAL A 90 4.51 -0.58 -9.19
C VAL A 90 4.14 0.90 -9.36
N PHE A 91 4.55 1.78 -8.43
CA PHE A 91 4.30 3.22 -8.50
C PHE A 91 4.85 3.86 -9.79
N ILE A 92 5.94 3.33 -10.36
CA ILE A 92 6.51 3.81 -11.64
C ILE A 92 5.54 3.52 -12.78
N ALA A 93 5.02 2.28 -12.84
CA ALA A 93 4.04 1.90 -13.84
C ALA A 93 2.74 2.69 -13.69
N LEU A 94 2.28 2.92 -12.45
CA LEU A 94 1.08 3.70 -12.17
C LEU A 94 1.21 5.16 -12.62
N ASP A 95 2.37 5.79 -12.41
CA ASP A 95 2.63 7.15 -12.85
C ASP A 95 2.58 7.28 -14.38
N ALA A 96 3.13 6.29 -15.08
CA ALA A 96 3.13 6.25 -16.54
C ALA A 96 1.73 5.93 -17.12
N LEU A 97 1.01 4.98 -16.53
CA LEU A 97 -0.30 4.51 -17.02
C LEU A 97 -1.45 5.47 -16.67
N PHE A 98 -1.34 6.18 -15.56
CA PHE A 98 -2.35 7.11 -15.06
C PHE A 98 -1.74 8.50 -14.80
N PRO A 99 -1.35 9.23 -15.87
CA PRO A 99 -0.70 10.52 -15.72
C PRO A 99 -1.55 11.50 -14.91
N ASN A 100 -0.88 12.44 -14.25
CA ASN A 100 -1.51 13.42 -13.37
C ASN A 100 -2.20 12.82 -12.13
N SER A 101 -1.75 11.65 -11.67
CA SER A 101 -2.22 11.06 -10.42
C SER A 101 -1.49 11.64 -9.21
N ARG A 102 -2.10 11.47 -8.03
CA ARG A 102 -1.53 11.80 -6.72
C ARG A 102 -1.06 10.50 -6.04
N PHE A 103 0.03 10.58 -5.32
CA PHE A 103 0.62 9.45 -4.60
C PHE A 103 0.77 9.80 -3.12
N ILE A 104 0.41 8.87 -2.25
CA ILE A 104 0.55 9.03 -0.81
C ILE A 104 1.46 7.90 -0.30
N LEU A 105 2.62 8.28 0.18
CA LEU A 105 3.57 7.39 0.84
C LEU A 105 3.28 7.41 2.34
N THR A 106 2.54 6.41 2.81
CA THR A 106 2.38 6.22 4.24
C THR A 106 3.66 5.62 4.83
N VAL A 107 4.18 6.24 5.88
CA VAL A 107 5.40 5.82 6.57
C VAL A 107 5.11 5.49 8.04
N ARG A 108 6.04 4.78 8.64
CA ARG A 108 6.03 4.44 10.06
C ARG A 108 7.48 4.27 10.52
N ASP A 109 7.74 4.47 11.82
CA ASP A 109 9.02 4.08 12.41
C ASP A 109 9.38 2.64 12.00
N PRO A 110 10.60 2.37 11.52
CA PRO A 110 10.97 1.07 10.95
C PRO A 110 10.85 -0.09 11.96
N GLU A 111 11.18 0.15 13.22
CA GLU A 111 11.07 -0.84 14.29
C GLU A 111 9.60 -1.16 14.62
N ASP A 112 8.78 -0.12 14.70
CA ASP A 112 7.34 -0.24 14.91
C ASP A 112 6.64 -0.90 13.73
N TRP A 113 7.10 -0.60 12.52
CA TRP A 113 6.63 -1.23 11.31
C TRP A 113 6.91 -2.73 11.33
N PHE A 114 8.17 -3.13 11.60
CA PHE A 114 8.55 -4.54 11.67
C PHE A 114 7.77 -5.28 12.75
N ARG A 115 7.65 -4.73 13.95
CA ARG A 115 6.85 -5.31 15.02
C ARG A 115 5.38 -5.50 14.63
N SER A 116 4.80 -4.53 13.91
CA SER A 116 3.43 -4.63 13.41
C SER A 116 3.27 -5.71 12.36
N GLN A 117 4.26 -5.87 11.48
CA GLN A 117 4.29 -6.91 10.45
C GLN A 117 4.33 -8.31 11.10
N MET A 118 5.22 -8.52 12.06
CA MET A 118 5.36 -9.78 12.78
C MET A 118 4.09 -10.16 13.53
N ARG A 119 3.50 -9.22 14.27
CA ARG A 119 2.26 -9.43 15.01
C ARG A 119 1.09 -9.78 14.09
N PHE A 120 0.96 -9.08 12.97
CA PHE A 120 -0.09 -9.36 12.00
C PHE A 120 0.04 -10.77 11.41
N THR A 121 1.25 -11.15 11.01
CA THR A 121 1.51 -12.45 10.41
C THR A 121 1.31 -13.58 11.43
N ALA A 122 1.81 -13.42 12.66
CA ALA A 122 1.58 -14.38 13.74
C ALA A 122 0.08 -14.60 14.00
N LYS A 123 -0.68 -13.51 14.17
CA LYS A 123 -2.14 -13.58 14.38
C LYS A 123 -2.86 -14.32 13.24
N ARG A 124 -2.43 -14.12 12.01
CA ARG A 124 -2.99 -14.76 10.83
C ARG A 124 -2.82 -16.29 10.85
N PHE A 125 -1.69 -16.76 11.37
CA PHE A 125 -1.42 -18.20 11.54
C PHE A 125 -1.85 -18.75 12.90
N GLY A 126 -2.51 -17.97 13.75
CA GLY A 126 -2.92 -18.38 15.09
C GLY A 126 -1.74 -18.58 16.05
N LEU A 127 -0.60 -17.94 15.79
CA LEU A 127 0.61 -18.01 16.60
C LEU A 127 0.63 -16.88 17.65
N ALA A 128 1.25 -17.16 18.78
CA ALA A 128 1.42 -16.15 19.84
C ALA A 128 2.49 -15.11 19.52
N ASP A 129 3.53 -15.50 18.77
CA ASP A 129 4.69 -14.67 18.43
C ASP A 129 5.10 -14.86 16.98
N GLY A 130 5.52 -13.78 16.32
CA GLY A 130 6.02 -13.80 14.94
C GLY A 130 7.29 -14.63 14.76
N ASN A 131 8.11 -14.81 15.79
CA ASN A 131 9.30 -15.64 15.74
C ASN A 131 8.97 -17.14 15.60
N GLN A 132 7.71 -17.55 15.78
CA GLN A 132 7.23 -18.90 15.56
C GLN A 132 6.84 -19.19 14.10
N ILE A 133 6.86 -18.17 13.24
CA ILE A 133 6.50 -18.32 11.82
C ILE A 133 7.61 -19.08 11.12
N THR A 134 7.23 -20.14 10.41
CA THR A 134 8.16 -20.99 9.66
C THR A 134 7.88 -20.93 8.15
N LYS A 135 8.77 -21.51 7.36
CA LYS A 135 8.60 -21.72 5.93
C LYS A 135 7.26 -22.38 5.61
N GLU A 136 6.92 -23.44 6.35
CA GLU A 136 5.70 -24.23 6.13
C GLU A 136 4.44 -23.39 6.33
N HIS A 137 4.41 -22.49 7.30
CA HIS A 137 3.30 -21.55 7.48
C HIS A 137 3.09 -20.68 6.23
N ILE A 138 4.16 -20.17 5.66
CA ILE A 138 4.10 -19.31 4.47
C ILE A 138 3.72 -20.11 3.21
N GLN A 139 4.27 -21.33 3.05
CA GLN A 139 3.98 -22.18 1.89
C GLN A 139 2.54 -22.70 1.88
N GLN A 140 1.96 -22.97 3.06
CA GLN A 140 0.59 -23.48 3.19
C GLN A 140 -0.46 -22.38 3.21
N ASP A 141 -0.04 -21.13 3.26
CA ASP A 141 -0.96 -20.01 3.34
C ASP A 141 -1.85 -19.88 2.11
N GLN A 142 -3.14 -19.65 2.37
CA GLN A 142 -4.19 -19.54 1.35
C GLN A 142 -4.89 -18.17 1.41
N TYR A 143 -4.17 -17.11 1.77
CA TYR A 143 -4.76 -15.79 1.99
C TYR A 143 -5.64 -15.31 0.82
N ILE A 144 -5.06 -15.16 -0.37
CA ILE A 144 -5.79 -14.83 -1.61
C ILE A 144 -5.88 -16.08 -2.50
N PHE A 145 -4.77 -16.78 -2.65
CA PHE A 145 -4.66 -18.09 -3.27
C PHE A 145 -3.49 -18.83 -2.63
N ARG A 146 -3.45 -20.16 -2.82
CA ARG A 146 -2.35 -20.98 -2.28
C ARG A 146 -1.00 -20.52 -2.84
N GLY A 147 -0.05 -20.22 -1.96
CA GLY A 147 1.28 -19.75 -2.31
C GLY A 147 1.40 -18.23 -2.51
N TYR A 148 0.32 -17.47 -2.34
CA TYR A 148 0.35 -16.00 -2.48
C TYR A 148 1.44 -15.35 -1.62
N CYS A 149 1.55 -15.73 -0.37
CA CYS A 149 2.56 -15.17 0.53
C CYS A 149 3.98 -15.63 0.20
N ALA A 150 4.17 -16.87 -0.19
CA ALA A 150 5.47 -17.36 -0.64
C ALA A 150 5.96 -16.56 -1.85
N GLU A 151 5.11 -16.36 -2.84
CA GLU A 151 5.41 -15.54 -4.01
C GLU A 151 5.68 -14.09 -3.64
N ALA A 152 4.87 -13.49 -2.76
CA ALA A 152 5.07 -12.11 -2.31
C ALA A 152 6.40 -11.93 -1.58
N HIS A 153 6.78 -12.89 -0.73
CA HIS A 153 8.08 -12.90 -0.06
C HIS A 153 9.24 -13.06 -1.06
N ALA A 154 9.16 -14.03 -1.97
CA ALA A 154 10.17 -14.21 -3.00
C ALA A 154 10.39 -12.92 -3.78
N TYR A 155 9.32 -12.31 -4.25
CA TYR A 155 9.40 -11.07 -5.02
C TYR A 155 9.98 -9.91 -4.22
N ALA A 156 9.58 -9.77 -2.95
CA ALA A 156 10.08 -8.71 -2.08
C ALA A 156 11.59 -8.83 -1.80
N PHE A 157 12.10 -10.05 -1.70
CA PHE A 157 13.53 -10.30 -1.44
C PHE A 157 14.37 -10.27 -2.71
N LEU A 158 13.97 -10.99 -3.75
CA LEU A 158 14.75 -11.14 -4.97
C LEU A 158 14.97 -9.82 -5.71
N MET A 159 13.94 -8.99 -5.79
CA MET A 159 14.03 -7.70 -6.51
C MET A 159 14.83 -6.63 -5.76
N ARG A 160 15.26 -6.89 -4.53
CA ARG A 160 15.95 -5.91 -3.68
C ARG A 160 17.35 -6.31 -3.22
N THR A 161 17.80 -7.51 -3.57
CA THR A 161 19.16 -7.95 -3.32
C THR A 161 20.09 -7.39 -4.39
N PRO A 162 21.15 -6.63 -4.05
CA PRO A 162 22.06 -6.03 -5.03
C PRO A 162 22.75 -7.06 -5.94
N ASP A 163 22.91 -8.29 -5.46
CA ASP A 163 23.61 -9.36 -6.16
C ASP A 163 22.67 -10.30 -6.95
N TYR A 164 21.40 -9.94 -7.09
CA TYR A 164 20.45 -10.75 -7.83
C TYR A 164 20.85 -10.82 -9.30
N LYS A 165 21.29 -11.99 -9.73
CA LYS A 165 21.50 -12.28 -11.15
C LYS A 165 20.16 -12.59 -11.80
N PHE A 166 19.74 -11.72 -12.70
CA PHE A 166 18.54 -11.91 -13.49
C PHE A 166 18.62 -13.22 -14.27
N HIS A 167 17.85 -14.21 -13.87
CA HIS A 167 17.64 -15.41 -14.68
C HIS A 167 16.46 -15.15 -15.61
N SER A 168 16.63 -15.49 -16.87
CA SER A 168 15.68 -15.23 -17.95
C SER A 168 14.34 -15.97 -17.85
N SER A 169 14.17 -16.84 -16.88
CA SER A 169 12.90 -17.46 -16.54
C SER A 169 12.24 -16.69 -15.39
N PHE A 170 11.17 -15.99 -15.69
CA PHE A 170 10.34 -15.27 -14.72
C PHE A 170 9.57 -16.17 -13.74
N ASP A 171 9.84 -17.46 -13.77
CA ASP A 171 9.29 -18.40 -12.78
C ASP A 171 10.16 -18.33 -11.53
N VAL A 172 9.76 -17.43 -10.62
CA VAL A 172 10.33 -17.40 -9.27
C VAL A 172 9.73 -18.60 -8.53
N GLY A 173 10.35 -19.75 -8.73
CA GLY A 173 9.99 -20.97 -7.99
C GLY A 173 10.29 -20.81 -6.50
N GLU A 174 9.72 -21.68 -5.68
CA GLU A 174 9.99 -21.72 -4.23
C GLU A 174 11.49 -21.88 -3.90
N ASP A 175 12.26 -22.45 -4.82
CA ASP A 175 13.71 -22.64 -4.69
C ASP A 175 14.51 -21.33 -4.73
N ALA A 176 13.91 -20.25 -5.21
CA ALA A 176 14.53 -18.93 -5.23
C ALA A 176 14.37 -18.16 -3.92
N ILE A 177 13.61 -18.67 -2.95
CA ILE A 177 13.37 -18.01 -1.67
C ILE A 177 14.49 -18.40 -0.69
N GLU A 178 15.24 -17.40 -0.26
CA GLU A 178 16.21 -17.55 0.83
C GLU A 178 15.46 -17.65 2.16
N TRP A 179 14.96 -18.85 2.48
CA TRP A 179 14.11 -19.09 3.65
C TRP A 179 14.78 -18.75 4.98
N GLU A 180 16.10 -18.79 5.06
CA GLU A 180 16.87 -18.37 6.23
C GLU A 180 16.78 -16.87 6.51
N LYS A 181 16.38 -16.09 5.51
CA LYS A 181 16.11 -14.66 5.64
C LYS A 181 14.64 -14.34 5.96
N LEU A 182 13.80 -15.35 6.08
CA LEU A 182 12.39 -15.17 6.40
C LEU A 182 12.25 -14.42 7.72
N PHE A 183 11.62 -13.24 7.66
CA PHE A 183 11.47 -12.32 8.79
C PHE A 183 12.77 -11.91 9.49
N ASN A 184 13.91 -11.99 8.80
CA ASN A 184 15.12 -11.36 9.31
C ASN A 184 14.88 -9.85 9.44
N LYS A 185 14.98 -9.33 10.67
CA LYS A 185 14.61 -7.95 10.99
C LYS A 185 15.40 -6.93 10.18
N ASP A 186 16.72 -7.09 10.11
CA ASP A 186 17.59 -6.11 9.45
C ASP A 186 17.33 -6.09 7.94
N GLU A 187 17.12 -7.24 7.33
CA GLU A 187 16.78 -7.36 5.91
C GLU A 187 15.41 -6.71 5.59
N TYR A 188 14.41 -6.96 6.45
CA TYR A 188 13.08 -6.38 6.27
C TYR A 188 13.10 -4.87 6.41
N ILE A 189 13.74 -4.34 7.46
CA ILE A 189 13.88 -2.91 7.69
C ILE A 189 14.66 -2.26 6.54
N ARG A 190 15.77 -2.86 6.11
CA ARG A 190 16.55 -2.38 4.98
C ARG A 190 15.71 -2.31 3.70
N ALA A 191 14.95 -3.36 3.39
CA ALA A 191 14.08 -3.40 2.22
C ALA A 191 12.98 -2.30 2.28
N TYR A 192 12.37 -2.12 3.44
CA TYR A 192 11.38 -1.07 3.69
C TYR A 192 11.94 0.33 3.45
N LEU A 193 13.09 0.64 4.07
CA LEU A 193 13.75 1.94 3.93
C LEU A 193 14.21 2.20 2.50
N THR A 194 14.80 1.18 1.84
CA THR A 194 15.27 1.28 0.44
C THR A 194 14.10 1.61 -0.49
N ARG A 195 12.95 0.93 -0.33
CA ARG A 195 11.77 1.21 -1.14
C ARG A 195 11.25 2.63 -0.93
N ASN A 196 11.13 3.07 0.32
CA ASN A 196 10.66 4.43 0.62
C ASN A 196 11.60 5.48 0.00
N GLU A 197 12.92 5.27 0.06
CA GLU A 197 13.89 6.15 -0.58
C GLU A 197 13.79 6.14 -2.11
N SER A 198 13.54 4.98 -2.74
CA SER A 198 13.29 4.89 -4.19
C SER A 198 12.08 5.74 -4.60
N ILE A 199 10.99 5.69 -3.82
CA ILE A 199 9.80 6.52 -4.05
C ILE A 199 10.14 8.01 -3.94
N ARG A 200 10.83 8.44 -2.87
CA ARG A 200 11.24 9.84 -2.68
C ARG A 200 12.09 10.35 -3.85
N ARG A 201 13.04 9.53 -4.29
CA ARG A 201 13.92 9.87 -5.44
C ARG A 201 13.13 10.01 -6.73
N PHE A 202 12.20 9.11 -6.99
CA PHE A 202 11.38 9.14 -8.21
C PHE A 202 10.53 10.41 -8.30
N PHE A 203 9.95 10.85 -7.17
CA PHE A 203 9.11 12.05 -7.12
C PHE A 203 9.86 13.34 -6.77
N ARG A 204 11.18 13.34 -6.59
CA ARG A 204 11.98 14.50 -6.10
C ARG A 204 11.70 15.80 -6.83
N GLY A 205 11.49 15.79 -8.12
CA GLY A 205 11.16 16.98 -8.94
C GLY A 205 9.67 17.30 -9.02
N ARG A 206 8.80 16.56 -8.31
CA ARG A 206 7.34 16.62 -8.44
C ARG A 206 6.64 16.61 -7.08
N PRO A 207 6.94 17.57 -6.17
CA PRO A 207 6.42 17.57 -4.81
C PRO A 207 4.88 17.66 -4.74
N HIS A 208 4.25 18.21 -5.79
CA HIS A 208 2.79 18.27 -5.90
C HIS A 208 2.13 16.92 -6.20
N GLN A 209 2.90 15.88 -6.55
CA GLN A 209 2.39 14.54 -6.85
C GLN A 209 2.58 13.55 -5.71
N LEU A 210 3.49 13.79 -4.75
CA LEU A 210 3.76 12.92 -3.61
C LEU A 210 3.52 13.63 -2.29
N LEU A 211 2.67 13.04 -1.45
CA LEU A 211 2.55 13.34 -0.03
C LEU A 211 3.16 12.18 0.76
N GLU A 212 4.14 12.47 1.63
CA GLU A 212 4.62 11.53 2.63
C GLU A 212 3.99 11.83 3.98
N ILE A 213 3.44 10.81 4.64
CA ILE A 213 2.69 11.01 5.88
C ILE A 213 2.76 9.80 6.82
N ASP A 214 2.88 10.07 8.11
CA ASP A 214 2.66 9.09 9.17
C ASP A 214 1.18 9.10 9.56
N MET A 215 0.50 7.98 9.39
CA MET A 215 -0.93 7.84 9.68
C MET A 215 -1.28 7.88 11.17
N THR A 216 -0.29 7.98 12.05
CA THR A 216 -0.50 8.09 13.51
C THR A 216 -0.56 9.54 14.00
N THR A 217 -0.23 10.52 13.14
CA THR A 217 -0.24 11.95 13.49
C THR A 217 -1.65 12.53 13.50
N ALA A 218 -1.88 13.54 14.33
CA ALA A 218 -3.19 14.16 14.48
C ALA A 218 -3.68 14.91 13.21
N GLU A 219 -2.74 15.42 12.42
CA GLU A 219 -3.00 16.27 11.25
C GLU A 219 -3.18 15.50 9.94
N THR A 220 -3.32 14.19 10.00
CA THR A 220 -3.32 13.31 8.81
C THR A 220 -4.44 13.64 7.82
N ILE A 221 -5.67 13.88 8.30
CA ILE A 221 -6.80 14.18 7.41
C ILE A 221 -6.62 15.56 6.77
N GLU A 222 -6.17 16.54 7.54
CA GLU A 222 -5.94 17.90 7.06
C GLU A 222 -4.91 17.91 5.93
N ASN A 223 -3.78 17.26 6.15
CA ASN A 223 -2.71 17.16 5.16
C ASN A 223 -3.16 16.44 3.87
N ILE A 224 -3.93 15.35 4.01
CA ILE A 224 -4.47 14.64 2.84
C ILE A 224 -5.53 15.49 2.12
N ALA A 225 -6.43 16.14 2.84
CA ALA A 225 -7.46 17.00 2.25
C ALA A 225 -6.83 18.18 1.49
N GLU A 226 -5.84 18.85 2.08
CA GLU A 226 -5.08 19.92 1.43
C GLU A 226 -4.36 19.40 0.17
N PHE A 227 -3.66 18.28 0.29
CA PHE A 227 -2.97 17.66 -0.84
C PHE A 227 -3.92 17.31 -1.99
N LEU A 228 -5.17 16.95 -1.69
CA LEU A 228 -6.21 16.68 -2.69
C LEU A 228 -6.93 17.94 -3.17
N GLY A 229 -6.62 19.12 -2.64
CA GLY A 229 -7.27 20.40 -2.99
C GLY A 229 -8.68 20.54 -2.44
N LEU A 230 -9.01 19.83 -1.36
CA LEU A 230 -10.29 19.96 -0.68
C LEU A 230 -10.34 21.24 0.19
N PRO A 231 -11.53 21.83 0.39
CA PRO A 231 -11.70 22.94 1.32
C PRO A 231 -11.33 22.56 2.75
N GLU A 232 -10.73 23.49 3.50
CA GLU A 232 -10.38 23.32 4.92
C GLU A 232 -11.57 22.87 5.80
N SER A 233 -12.78 23.30 5.46
CA SER A 233 -13.99 22.87 6.17
C SER A 233 -14.23 21.38 6.15
N LEU A 234 -13.64 20.64 5.19
CA LEU A 234 -13.77 19.19 5.04
C LEU A 234 -12.62 18.42 5.72
N SER A 235 -11.59 19.09 6.22
CA SER A 235 -10.49 18.48 6.94
C SER A 235 -10.78 18.26 8.44
N LYS A 236 -11.77 18.92 8.99
CA LYS A 236 -12.11 18.94 10.44
C LYS A 236 -12.97 17.74 10.89
N VAL A 237 -12.68 16.56 10.38
CA VAL A 237 -13.38 15.31 10.76
C VAL A 237 -12.49 14.47 11.66
N PRO A 238 -13.02 13.87 12.73
CA PRO A 238 -12.22 12.98 13.57
C PRO A 238 -11.60 11.84 12.78
N MET A 239 -10.31 11.58 13.02
CA MET A 239 -9.57 10.51 12.38
C MET A 239 -10.26 9.16 12.62
N PRO A 240 -10.57 8.38 11.59
CA PRO A 240 -11.07 7.03 11.76
C PRO A 240 -9.96 6.15 12.36
N HIS A 241 -10.29 5.44 13.42
CA HIS A 241 -9.39 4.46 14.03
C HIS A 241 -9.81 3.06 13.58
N ALA A 242 -9.35 2.65 12.39
CA ALA A 242 -9.72 1.35 11.81
C ALA A 242 -9.17 0.15 12.60
N ASN A 243 -8.06 0.32 13.31
CA ASN A 243 -7.40 -0.78 14.05
C ASN A 243 -7.01 -0.33 15.46
N LYS A 244 -7.99 -0.24 16.38
CA LYS A 244 -7.71 -0.31 17.82
C LYS A 244 -7.42 -1.78 18.14
N THR A 245 -6.14 -2.16 18.18
CA THR A 245 -5.68 -3.41 18.81
C THR A 245 -5.24 -3.13 20.22
#